data_f49db58909e6aaec71e183bad92cce5a
#
_entry.id   f49db58909e6aaec71e183bad92cce5a
#
_cell.length_a   1.000
_cell.length_b   1.000
_cell.length_c   1.000
_cell.angle_alpha   90.00
_cell.angle_beta   90.00
_cell.angle_gamma   90.00
#
_symmetry.space_group_name_H-M   'P 1'
#
loop_
_entity.id
_entity.type
_entity.pdbx_description
1 polymer ?
#
loop_
_entity_poly.entity_id
_entity_poly.type
_entity_poly.pdbx_seq_one_letter_code
_entity_poly.pdbx_strand_id
1 'polypeptide(L)'
;LAAPTASVALQDAPVVYAGLWRRVAASILDSLITTVAVYLIVIPLVFVVALVTTRGDWGSALDAGSALGIAILVMSCGIVLAIPTLYFAWMQSSRHQASLGKLACGIKLVRADSHGGRVGFWRNVLRYLAYKLISVLTLGIGVIVAAFMAGMTERKQAPHDKVCDTLVVDRWAFTEYPERQSRGLDTVSIVVLAIYAVIQVLSVVAVAFMLAAIGMSRS
;
A
#
# COMPACT_ATOMS: atom_id res chain seq x y z
N LEU A 1 -11.92 1.32 -47.90
CA LEU A 1 -11.94 0.99 -46.47
C LEU A 1 -10.89 1.87 -45.78
N ALA A 2 -11.34 2.94 -45.11
CA ALA A 2 -10.43 3.80 -44.33
C ALA A 2 -9.91 3.01 -43.13
N ALA A 3 -8.57 3.04 -42.94
CA ALA A 3 -7.95 2.47 -41.74
C ALA A 3 -8.54 3.17 -40.48
N PRO A 4 -8.85 2.43 -39.42
CA PRO A 4 -9.33 3.05 -38.19
C PRO A 4 -8.32 4.08 -37.71
N THR A 5 -8.80 5.27 -37.33
CA THR A 5 -7.93 6.31 -36.78
C THR A 5 -7.23 5.79 -35.54
N ALA A 6 -5.96 6.13 -35.31
CA ALA A 6 -5.15 5.65 -34.20
C ALA A 6 -5.84 5.76 -32.83
N SER A 7 -6.73 6.75 -32.65
CA SER A 7 -7.56 6.94 -31.45
C SER A 7 -8.59 5.82 -31.25
N VAL A 8 -9.16 5.24 -32.30
CA VAL A 8 -10.14 4.15 -32.23
C VAL A 8 -9.40 2.83 -31.90
N ALA A 9 -8.23 2.60 -32.52
CA ALA A 9 -7.41 1.40 -32.24
C ALA A 9 -6.88 1.35 -30.80
N LEU A 10 -6.65 2.50 -30.16
CA LEU A 10 -6.24 2.59 -28.75
C LEU A 10 -7.38 2.25 -27.77
N GLN A 11 -8.64 2.47 -28.18
CA GLN A 11 -9.82 2.17 -27.36
C GLN A 11 -10.16 0.68 -27.33
N ASP A 12 -9.84 -0.05 -28.40
CA ASP A 12 -10.14 -1.48 -28.55
C ASP A 12 -8.98 -2.42 -28.15
N ALA A 13 -7.84 -1.87 -27.76
CA ALA A 13 -6.70 -2.68 -27.33
C ALA A 13 -7.01 -3.43 -26.02
N PRO A 14 -6.71 -4.76 -25.93
CA PRO A 14 -7.01 -5.53 -24.74
C PRO A 14 -6.22 -5.00 -23.54
N VAL A 15 -6.94 -4.73 -22.43
CA VAL A 15 -6.35 -4.20 -21.20
C VAL A 15 -5.79 -5.31 -20.34
N VAL A 16 -4.52 -5.21 -19.94
CA VAL A 16 -3.89 -6.13 -19.00
C VAL A 16 -4.06 -5.60 -17.57
N TYR A 17 -4.89 -6.27 -16.79
CA TYR A 17 -5.08 -5.99 -15.36
C TYR A 17 -3.89 -6.49 -14.56
N ALA A 18 -3.46 -5.70 -13.57
CA ALA A 18 -2.36 -6.06 -12.70
C ALA A 18 -2.69 -7.31 -11.87
N GLY A 19 -1.85 -8.33 -11.99
CA GLY A 19 -1.98 -9.57 -11.21
C GLY A 19 -1.73 -9.34 -9.72
N LEU A 20 -2.19 -10.29 -8.88
CA LEU A 20 -2.06 -10.25 -7.42
C LEU A 20 -0.62 -9.99 -6.98
N TRP A 21 0.33 -10.76 -7.48
CA TRP A 21 1.73 -10.70 -7.01
C TRP A 21 2.42 -9.37 -7.33
N ARG A 22 2.14 -8.74 -8.49
CA ARG A 22 2.62 -7.38 -8.80
C ARG A 22 2.06 -6.35 -7.83
N ARG A 23 0.80 -6.49 -7.40
CA ARG A 23 0.18 -5.61 -6.39
C ARG A 23 0.77 -5.84 -5.01
N VAL A 24 1.05 -7.10 -4.64
CA VAL A 24 1.70 -7.45 -3.36
C VAL A 24 3.11 -6.84 -3.32
N ALA A 25 3.92 -7.03 -4.36
CA ALA A 25 5.26 -6.43 -4.43
C ALA A 25 5.21 -4.90 -4.33
N ALA A 26 4.31 -4.26 -5.08
CA ALA A 26 4.10 -2.81 -5.00
C ALA A 26 3.69 -2.36 -3.58
N SER A 27 2.81 -3.12 -2.92
CA SER A 27 2.37 -2.80 -1.55
C SER A 27 3.48 -2.96 -0.53
N ILE A 28 4.38 -3.94 -0.69
CA ILE A 28 5.56 -4.11 0.17
C ILE A 28 6.47 -2.88 0.06
N LEU A 29 6.78 -2.45 -1.15
CA LEU A 29 7.61 -1.25 -1.38
C LEU A 29 6.95 0.01 -0.82
N ASP A 30 5.67 0.22 -1.09
CA ASP A 30 4.93 1.37 -0.58
C ASP A 30 4.84 1.36 0.95
N SER A 31 4.65 0.17 1.56
CA SER A 31 4.64 0.02 3.01
C SER A 31 6.00 0.37 3.63
N LEU A 32 7.09 -0.07 3.02
CA LEU A 32 8.44 0.28 3.47
C LEU A 32 8.66 1.80 3.43
N ILE A 33 8.33 2.45 2.31
CA ILE A 33 8.47 3.89 2.13
C ILE A 33 7.64 4.66 3.17
N THR A 34 6.37 4.31 3.31
CA THR A 34 5.48 5.00 4.25
C THR A 34 5.83 4.74 5.70
N THR A 35 6.30 3.54 6.05
CA THR A 35 6.76 3.19 7.40
C THR A 35 8.00 4.01 7.77
N VAL A 36 8.99 4.08 6.88
CA VAL A 36 10.19 4.91 7.11
C VAL A 36 9.79 6.39 7.27
N ALA A 37 8.93 6.92 6.41
CA ALA A 37 8.47 8.30 6.50
C ALA A 37 7.73 8.57 7.83
N VAL A 38 6.87 7.66 8.27
CA VAL A 38 6.18 7.77 9.56
C VAL A 38 7.17 7.81 10.72
N TYR A 39 8.13 6.87 10.78
CA TYR A 39 9.09 6.82 11.87
C TYR A 39 10.03 8.03 11.90
N LEU A 40 10.47 8.52 10.75
CA LEU A 40 11.28 9.73 10.65
C LEU A 40 10.56 10.99 11.18
N ILE A 41 9.23 10.97 11.24
CA ILE A 41 8.45 12.09 11.76
C ILE A 41 8.00 11.82 13.20
N VAL A 42 7.45 10.65 13.49
CA VAL A 42 6.87 10.33 14.80
C VAL A 42 7.94 10.26 15.88
N ILE A 43 9.08 9.60 15.61
CA ILE A 43 10.12 9.42 16.65
C ILE A 43 10.69 10.77 17.11
N PRO A 44 11.18 11.67 16.24
CA PRO A 44 11.68 12.96 16.68
C PRO A 44 10.58 13.82 17.34
N LEU A 45 9.36 13.77 16.83
CA LEU A 45 8.24 14.53 17.37
C LEU A 45 7.90 14.09 18.80
N VAL A 46 7.76 12.80 19.04
CA VAL A 46 7.52 12.23 20.38
C VAL A 46 8.69 12.56 21.30
N PHE A 47 9.92 12.43 20.81
CA PHE A 47 11.12 12.77 21.57
C PHE A 47 11.12 14.24 22.01
N VAL A 48 10.87 15.18 21.11
CA VAL A 48 10.85 16.61 21.42
C VAL A 48 9.69 16.95 22.37
N VAL A 49 8.50 16.43 22.14
CA VAL A 49 7.33 16.65 23.01
C VAL A 49 7.62 16.13 24.41
N ALA A 50 8.10 14.90 24.54
CA ALA A 50 8.46 14.33 25.84
C ALA A 50 9.54 15.14 26.56
N LEU A 51 10.62 15.50 25.86
CA LEU A 51 11.72 16.29 26.44
C LEU A 51 11.24 17.65 26.97
N VAL A 52 10.42 18.34 26.20
CA VAL A 52 9.95 19.70 26.54
C VAL A 52 8.91 19.69 27.66
N THR A 53 7.99 18.71 27.64
CA THR A 53 6.87 18.67 28.59
C THR A 53 7.22 18.04 29.93
N THR A 54 8.10 17.04 29.94
CA THR A 54 8.44 16.29 31.16
C THR A 54 9.81 16.63 31.72
N ARG A 55 10.54 17.57 31.08
CA ARG A 55 11.92 17.93 31.46
C ARG A 55 12.85 16.72 31.58
N GLY A 56 12.61 15.69 30.76
CA GLY A 56 13.40 14.46 30.72
C GLY A 56 12.89 13.27 31.55
N ASP A 57 11.74 13.40 32.21
CA ASP A 57 11.06 12.27 32.86
C ASP A 57 10.26 11.46 31.81
N TRP A 58 10.94 10.47 31.22
CA TRP A 58 10.36 9.61 30.18
C TRP A 58 9.25 8.71 30.72
N GLY A 59 9.26 8.37 32.02
CA GLY A 59 8.24 7.54 32.63
C GLY A 59 6.86 8.18 32.53
N SER A 60 6.75 9.46 32.86
CA SER A 60 5.50 10.22 32.76
C SER A 60 5.06 10.47 31.32
N ALA A 61 6.03 10.64 30.38
CA ALA A 61 5.72 10.85 28.97
C ALA A 61 5.17 9.59 28.28
N LEU A 62 5.64 8.41 28.71
CA LEU A 62 5.23 7.12 28.12
C LEU A 62 4.09 6.44 28.89
N ASP A 63 3.65 7.01 29.99
CA ASP A 63 2.49 6.51 30.75
C ASP A 63 1.20 6.72 29.93
N ALA A 64 0.69 5.64 29.35
CA ALA A 64 -0.52 5.64 28.55
C ALA A 64 -1.79 6.03 29.36
N GLY A 65 -1.74 6.01 30.68
CA GLY A 65 -2.81 6.47 31.56
C GLY A 65 -2.80 7.98 31.82
N SER A 66 -1.69 8.66 31.56
CA SER A 66 -1.56 10.09 31.72
C SER A 66 -2.21 10.86 30.56
N ALA A 67 -2.66 12.09 30.83
CA ALA A 67 -3.21 12.97 29.78
C ALA A 67 -2.18 13.25 28.67
N LEU A 68 -0.91 13.35 29.03
CA LEU A 68 0.19 13.53 28.07
C LEU A 68 0.40 12.28 27.23
N GLY A 69 0.45 11.09 27.84
CA GLY A 69 0.57 9.83 27.12
C GLY A 69 -0.58 9.61 26.14
N ILE A 70 -1.81 9.89 26.55
CA ILE A 70 -3.00 9.85 25.69
C ILE A 70 -2.84 10.84 24.53
N ALA A 71 -2.41 12.07 24.77
CA ALA A 71 -2.20 13.08 23.72
C ALA A 71 -1.14 12.65 22.71
N ILE A 72 0.01 12.10 23.16
CA ILE A 72 1.06 11.56 22.31
C ILE A 72 0.53 10.39 21.48
N LEU A 73 -0.24 9.48 22.08
CA LEU A 73 -0.84 8.34 21.39
C LEU A 73 -1.80 8.81 20.28
N VAL A 74 -2.73 9.71 20.59
CA VAL A 74 -3.69 10.24 19.60
C VAL A 74 -2.99 10.96 18.46
N MET A 75 -2.00 11.81 18.78
CA MET A 75 -1.19 12.48 17.78
C MET A 75 -0.45 11.51 16.88
N SER A 76 0.20 10.50 17.46
CA SER A 76 0.94 9.47 16.71
C SER A 76 0.01 8.66 15.81
N CYS A 77 -1.15 8.24 16.31
CA CYS A 77 -2.17 7.56 15.50
C CYS A 77 -2.66 8.43 14.33
N GLY A 78 -2.88 9.73 14.58
CA GLY A 78 -3.23 10.67 13.53
C GLY A 78 -2.18 10.75 12.42
N ILE A 79 -0.90 10.83 12.79
CA ILE A 79 0.23 10.89 11.84
C ILE A 79 0.35 9.57 11.05
N VAL A 80 0.26 8.42 11.74
CA VAL A 80 0.31 7.08 11.12
C VAL A 80 -0.81 6.88 10.11
N LEU A 81 -1.97 7.51 10.29
CA LEU A 81 -3.07 7.46 9.32
C LEU A 81 -2.90 8.52 8.22
N ALA A 82 -2.50 9.74 8.57
CA ALA A 82 -2.44 10.88 7.65
C ALA A 82 -1.34 10.72 6.59
N ILE A 83 -0.11 10.34 6.99
CA ILE A 83 1.03 10.27 6.07
C ILE A 83 0.77 9.29 4.93
N PRO A 84 0.40 8.00 5.16
CA PRO A 84 0.12 7.10 4.05
C PRO A 84 -1.10 7.53 3.24
N THR A 85 -2.14 8.08 3.88
CA THR A 85 -3.34 8.57 3.18
C THR A 85 -2.98 9.65 2.18
N LEU A 86 -2.22 10.67 2.62
CA LEU A 86 -1.78 11.76 1.76
C LEU A 86 -0.81 11.28 0.67
N TYR A 87 0.13 10.41 1.02
CA TYR A 87 1.06 9.81 0.07
C TYR A 87 0.32 9.10 -1.08
N PHE A 88 -0.58 8.17 -0.74
CA PHE A 88 -1.33 7.44 -1.75
C PHE A 88 -2.29 8.34 -2.54
N ALA A 89 -3.00 9.25 -1.86
CA ALA A 89 -3.93 10.15 -2.51
C ALA A 89 -3.21 11.07 -3.51
N TRP A 90 -2.09 11.66 -3.10
CA TRP A 90 -1.33 12.58 -3.95
C TRP A 90 -0.67 11.86 -5.12
N MET A 91 0.09 10.81 -4.84
CA MET A 91 0.82 10.08 -5.89
C MET A 91 -0.11 9.48 -6.94
N GLN A 92 -1.20 8.84 -6.51
CA GLN A 92 -2.12 8.16 -7.43
C GLN A 92 -3.06 9.12 -8.18
N SER A 93 -3.25 10.36 -7.69
CA SER A 93 -3.96 11.41 -8.43
C SER A 93 -3.05 12.20 -9.38
N SER A 94 -1.74 12.02 -9.29
CA SER A 94 -0.76 12.67 -10.14
C SER A 94 -0.82 12.19 -11.59
N ARG A 95 -0.02 12.80 -12.46
CA ARG A 95 0.14 12.36 -13.86
C ARG A 95 0.60 10.91 -14.02
N HIS A 96 1.31 10.37 -13.02
CA HIS A 96 1.81 8.99 -13.04
C HIS A 96 0.74 7.96 -12.66
N GLN A 97 -0.36 8.38 -12.04
CA GLN A 97 -1.47 7.50 -11.62
C GLN A 97 -1.02 6.31 -10.76
N ALA A 98 0.09 6.45 -10.03
CA ALA A 98 0.71 5.36 -9.29
C ALA A 98 1.50 5.89 -8.09
N SER A 99 1.57 5.09 -7.01
CA SER A 99 2.54 5.25 -5.93
C SER A 99 3.94 4.81 -6.39
N LEU A 100 4.98 5.09 -5.61
CA LEU A 100 6.35 4.72 -5.97
C LEU A 100 6.52 3.20 -6.13
N GLY A 101 5.94 2.40 -5.22
CA GLY A 101 5.96 0.95 -5.34
C GLY A 101 5.24 0.45 -6.59
N LYS A 102 4.10 1.06 -6.95
CA LYS A 102 3.38 0.73 -8.18
C LYS A 102 4.16 1.12 -9.43
N LEU A 103 4.82 2.28 -9.43
CA LEU A 103 5.70 2.70 -10.53
C LEU A 103 6.84 1.70 -10.73
N ALA A 104 7.50 1.29 -9.64
CA ALA A 104 8.58 0.32 -9.68
C ALA A 104 8.11 -1.04 -10.24
N CYS A 105 6.91 -1.49 -9.87
CA CYS A 105 6.31 -2.73 -10.37
C CYS A 105 5.57 -2.57 -11.71
N GLY A 106 5.70 -1.45 -12.41
CA GLY A 106 5.14 -1.23 -13.73
C GLY A 106 3.60 -1.28 -13.79
N ILE A 107 2.89 -0.84 -12.74
CA ILE A 107 1.43 -0.79 -12.67
C ILE A 107 0.92 0.59 -12.31
N LYS A 108 -0.29 0.92 -12.77
CA LYS A 108 -0.95 2.20 -12.48
C LYS A 108 -2.42 2.03 -12.12
N LEU A 109 -2.97 3.05 -11.48
CA LEU A 109 -4.37 3.13 -11.07
C LEU A 109 -5.13 4.03 -12.05
N VAL A 110 -6.27 3.53 -12.54
CA VAL A 110 -7.15 4.25 -13.45
C VAL A 110 -8.60 4.18 -12.99
N ARG A 111 -9.46 5.06 -13.50
CA ARG A 111 -10.89 4.97 -13.28
C ARG A 111 -11.48 3.84 -14.14
N ALA A 112 -12.44 3.12 -13.57
CA ALA A 112 -13.12 2.02 -14.27
C ALA A 112 -14.12 2.51 -15.31
N ASP A 113 -14.65 3.72 -15.13
CA ASP A 113 -15.68 4.37 -15.97
C ASP A 113 -15.10 5.22 -17.11
N SER A 114 -13.78 5.31 -17.21
CA SER A 114 -13.11 6.11 -18.24
C SER A 114 -11.89 5.37 -18.80
N HIS A 115 -11.66 5.47 -20.09
CA HIS A 115 -10.54 4.81 -20.78
C HIS A 115 -9.17 5.34 -20.28
N GLY A 116 -8.72 4.84 -19.11
CA GLY A 116 -7.43 5.22 -18.52
C GLY A 116 -7.42 6.57 -17.78
N GLY A 117 -8.59 7.16 -17.51
CA GLY A 117 -8.70 8.45 -16.83
C GLY A 117 -8.09 8.45 -15.40
N ARG A 118 -7.63 9.64 -14.96
CA ARG A 118 -7.05 9.82 -13.64
C ARG A 118 -8.10 9.67 -12.55
N VAL A 119 -7.70 9.05 -11.45
CA VAL A 119 -8.49 9.00 -10.22
C VAL A 119 -8.26 10.29 -9.45
N GLY A 120 -9.32 11.00 -9.11
CA GLY A 120 -9.24 12.25 -8.35
C GLY A 120 -8.68 12.04 -6.93
N PHE A 121 -8.11 13.10 -6.35
CA PHE A 121 -7.48 13.07 -5.02
C PHE A 121 -8.44 12.52 -3.94
N TRP A 122 -9.64 13.06 -3.80
CA TRP A 122 -10.61 12.64 -2.80
C TRP A 122 -11.09 11.20 -2.97
N ARG A 123 -11.20 10.72 -4.21
CA ARG A 123 -11.53 9.32 -4.51
C ARG A 123 -10.41 8.39 -4.05
N ASN A 124 -9.14 8.80 -4.17
CA ASN A 124 -8.00 8.06 -3.64
C ASN A 124 -7.93 8.09 -2.11
N VAL A 125 -8.27 9.20 -1.46
CA VAL A 125 -8.44 9.27 0.00
C VAL A 125 -9.49 8.27 0.46
N LEU A 126 -10.69 8.31 -0.14
CA LEU A 126 -11.78 7.40 0.19
C LEU A 126 -11.36 5.93 -0.01
N ARG A 127 -10.68 5.64 -1.12
CA ARG A 127 -10.18 4.30 -1.44
C ARG A 127 -9.21 3.77 -0.37
N TYR A 128 -8.27 4.60 0.08
CA TYR A 128 -7.32 4.23 1.12
C TYR A 128 -8.00 4.04 2.48
N LEU A 129 -8.91 4.95 2.85
CA LEU A 129 -9.69 4.85 4.08
C LEU A 129 -10.61 3.62 4.06
N ALA A 130 -11.28 3.32 2.95
CA ALA A 130 -12.07 2.10 2.79
C ALA A 130 -11.21 0.84 2.99
N TYR A 131 -10.01 0.80 2.40
CA TYR A 131 -9.05 -0.29 2.61
C TYR A 131 -8.69 -0.44 4.10
N LYS A 132 -8.36 0.67 4.78
CA LYS A 132 -8.03 0.67 6.21
C LYS A 132 -9.20 0.24 7.07
N LEU A 133 -10.39 0.77 6.80
CA LEU A 133 -11.61 0.43 7.53
C LEU A 133 -11.93 -1.06 7.40
N ILE A 134 -11.91 -1.61 6.18
CA ILE A 134 -12.11 -3.03 5.95
C ILE A 134 -11.06 -3.86 6.71
N SER A 135 -9.78 -3.46 6.65
CA SER A 135 -8.70 -4.16 7.33
C SER A 135 -8.89 -4.18 8.85
N VAL A 136 -9.27 -3.05 9.46
CA VAL A 136 -9.49 -2.93 10.91
C VAL A 136 -10.73 -3.70 11.35
N LEU A 137 -11.87 -3.50 10.68
CA LEU A 137 -13.15 -4.14 11.05
C LEU A 137 -13.10 -5.67 10.92
N THR A 138 -12.27 -6.18 10.02
CA THR A 138 -12.11 -7.62 9.79
C THR A 138 -10.90 -8.22 10.49
N LEU A 139 -10.22 -7.47 11.38
CA LEU A 139 -8.99 -7.89 12.04
C LEU A 139 -7.93 -8.44 11.06
N GLY A 140 -7.83 -7.83 9.87
CA GLY A 140 -6.90 -8.21 8.81
C GLY A 140 -7.42 -9.28 7.84
N ILE A 141 -8.47 -10.03 8.15
CA ILE A 141 -9.04 -11.05 7.23
C ILE A 141 -9.47 -10.42 5.90
N GLY A 142 -10.00 -9.19 5.94
CA GLY A 142 -10.40 -8.45 4.75
C GLY A 142 -9.25 -8.19 3.77
N VAL A 143 -8.01 -8.16 4.24
CA VAL A 143 -6.84 -8.05 3.36
C VAL A 143 -6.66 -9.34 2.55
N ILE A 144 -6.88 -10.50 3.17
CA ILE A 144 -6.83 -11.80 2.51
C ILE A 144 -7.95 -11.90 1.46
N VAL A 145 -9.18 -11.52 1.83
CA VAL A 145 -10.32 -11.47 0.89
C VAL A 145 -10.01 -10.52 -0.26
N ALA A 146 -9.45 -9.35 0.01
CA ALA A 146 -9.08 -8.39 -1.02
C ALA A 146 -8.01 -8.94 -1.97
N ALA A 147 -7.04 -9.71 -1.45
CA ALA A 147 -6.03 -10.39 -2.24
C ALA A 147 -6.64 -11.45 -3.16
N PHE A 148 -7.52 -12.32 -2.61
CA PHE A 148 -8.24 -13.31 -3.41
C PHE A 148 -9.07 -12.66 -4.51
N MET A 149 -9.86 -11.64 -4.20
CA MET A 149 -10.66 -10.93 -5.20
C MET A 149 -9.79 -10.29 -6.29
N ALA A 150 -8.67 -9.68 -5.92
CA ALA A 150 -7.72 -9.10 -6.88
C ALA A 150 -7.01 -10.16 -7.74
N GLY A 151 -6.93 -11.42 -7.27
CA GLY A 151 -6.36 -12.53 -8.01
C GLY A 151 -7.35 -13.23 -8.95
N MET A 152 -8.59 -13.44 -8.50
CA MET A 152 -9.54 -14.37 -9.11
C MET A 152 -10.65 -13.69 -9.92
N THR A 153 -10.95 -12.39 -9.72
CA THR A 153 -11.98 -11.70 -10.50
C THR A 153 -11.47 -11.33 -11.89
N GLU A 154 -12.35 -11.28 -12.89
CA GLU A 154 -12.00 -10.94 -14.28
C GLU A 154 -11.27 -9.61 -14.40
N ARG A 155 -11.75 -8.56 -13.72
CA ARG A 155 -11.13 -7.22 -13.69
C ARG A 155 -10.10 -7.05 -12.59
N LYS A 156 -9.79 -8.11 -11.84
CA LYS A 156 -8.82 -8.14 -10.73
C LYS A 156 -9.01 -6.99 -9.72
N GLN A 157 -10.27 -6.71 -9.36
CA GLN A 157 -10.63 -5.65 -8.43
C GLN A 157 -10.76 -6.17 -7.00
N ALA A 158 -10.09 -5.49 -6.06
CA ALA A 158 -10.31 -5.66 -4.63
C ALA A 158 -11.61 -4.92 -4.17
N PRO A 159 -12.14 -5.20 -2.97
CA PRO A 159 -13.38 -4.55 -2.49
C PRO A 159 -13.30 -3.02 -2.49
N HIS A 160 -12.20 -2.45 -2.02
CA HIS A 160 -11.97 -0.99 -2.03
C HIS A 160 -11.79 -0.42 -3.45
N ASP A 161 -11.33 -1.22 -4.42
CA ASP A 161 -11.28 -0.82 -5.83
C ASP A 161 -12.69 -0.71 -6.41
N LYS A 162 -13.59 -1.66 -6.04
CA LYS A 162 -15.00 -1.65 -6.48
C LYS A 162 -15.77 -0.49 -5.90
N VAL A 163 -15.61 -0.21 -4.59
CA VAL A 163 -16.28 0.93 -3.93
C VAL A 163 -15.93 2.27 -4.59
N CYS A 164 -14.72 2.39 -5.11
CA CYS A 164 -14.22 3.63 -5.71
C CYS A 164 -14.19 3.63 -7.24
N ASP A 165 -14.75 2.62 -7.91
CA ASP A 165 -14.75 2.46 -9.37
C ASP A 165 -13.35 2.63 -9.97
N THR A 166 -12.38 1.89 -9.43
CA THR A 166 -10.98 1.96 -9.85
C THR A 166 -10.48 0.62 -10.35
N LEU A 167 -9.49 0.67 -11.24
CA LEU A 167 -8.80 -0.49 -11.79
C LEU A 167 -7.28 -0.30 -11.62
N VAL A 168 -6.58 -1.39 -11.34
CA VAL A 168 -5.12 -1.39 -11.40
C VAL A 168 -4.70 -2.18 -12.64
N VAL A 169 -4.00 -1.49 -13.53
CA VAL A 169 -3.62 -2.01 -14.85
C VAL A 169 -2.11 -1.92 -15.06
N ASP A 170 -1.61 -2.59 -16.08
CA ASP A 170 -0.23 -2.40 -16.54
C ASP A 170 0.01 -0.94 -16.94
N ARG A 171 1.23 -0.44 -16.72
CA ARG A 171 1.59 0.95 -17.02
C ARG A 171 1.38 1.36 -18.47
N TRP A 172 1.47 0.40 -19.40
CA TRP A 172 1.28 0.62 -20.83
C TRP A 172 -0.18 0.51 -21.29
N ALA A 173 -1.11 0.10 -20.41
CA ALA A 173 -2.54 0.14 -20.71
C ALA A 173 -2.99 1.58 -20.98
N PHE A 174 -3.83 1.78 -21.97
CA PHE A 174 -4.34 3.09 -22.38
C PHE A 174 -3.23 4.10 -22.78
N THR A 175 -2.14 3.63 -23.36
CA THR A 175 -1.06 4.45 -23.92
C THR A 175 -0.91 4.19 -25.42
N GLU A 176 -0.01 4.89 -26.05
CA GLU A 176 0.31 4.70 -27.48
C GLU A 176 1.01 3.35 -27.78
N TYR A 177 1.43 2.62 -26.72
CA TYR A 177 2.18 1.37 -26.86
C TYR A 177 1.51 0.21 -26.09
N PRO A 178 0.25 -0.14 -26.41
CA PRO A 178 -0.49 -1.18 -25.71
C PRO A 178 0.14 -2.58 -25.85
N GLU A 179 0.92 -2.81 -26.90
CA GLU A 179 1.64 -4.06 -27.15
C GLU A 179 2.75 -4.35 -26.11
N ARG A 180 3.20 -3.32 -25.36
CA ARG A 180 4.19 -3.46 -24.30
C ARG A 180 3.62 -3.95 -22.98
N GLN A 181 2.30 -4.11 -22.89
CA GLN A 181 1.67 -4.65 -21.68
C GLN A 181 2.15 -6.07 -21.39
N SER A 182 2.39 -6.37 -20.12
CA SER A 182 2.82 -7.68 -19.66
C SER A 182 1.90 -8.26 -18.60
N ARG A 183 1.52 -9.52 -18.74
CA ARG A 183 0.78 -10.28 -17.72
C ARG A 183 1.69 -10.88 -16.65
N GLY A 184 2.97 -11.02 -16.93
CA GLY A 184 3.97 -11.62 -16.06
C GLY A 184 4.41 -10.71 -14.92
N LEU A 185 5.24 -11.27 -14.04
CA LEU A 185 5.98 -10.51 -13.04
C LEU A 185 7.15 -9.81 -13.72
N ASP A 186 7.33 -8.54 -13.41
CA ASP A 186 8.55 -7.81 -13.77
C ASP A 186 9.70 -8.16 -12.80
N THR A 187 10.93 -7.88 -13.20
CA THR A 187 12.11 -8.19 -12.41
C THR A 187 12.06 -7.58 -11.00
N VAL A 188 11.57 -6.34 -10.88
CA VAL A 188 11.45 -5.67 -9.58
C VAL A 188 10.48 -6.41 -8.67
N SER A 189 9.31 -6.83 -9.19
CA SER A 189 8.34 -7.61 -8.41
C SER A 189 8.93 -8.95 -7.94
N ILE A 190 9.69 -9.65 -8.80
CA ILE A 190 10.33 -10.91 -8.44
C ILE A 190 11.35 -10.69 -7.30
N VAL A 191 12.22 -9.71 -7.45
CA VAL A 191 13.26 -9.41 -6.44
C VAL A 191 12.64 -9.02 -5.10
N VAL A 192 11.64 -8.14 -5.11
CA VAL A 192 10.95 -7.70 -3.88
C VAL A 192 10.27 -8.88 -3.18
N LEU A 193 9.56 -9.72 -3.92
CA LEU A 193 8.89 -10.90 -3.36
C LEU A 193 9.91 -11.91 -2.82
N ALA A 194 11.01 -12.14 -3.51
CA ALA A 194 12.07 -13.06 -3.07
C ALA A 194 12.72 -12.56 -1.76
N ILE A 195 13.11 -11.29 -1.70
CA ILE A 195 13.68 -10.69 -0.49
C ILE A 195 12.68 -10.76 0.67
N TYR A 196 11.42 -10.42 0.42
CA TYR A 196 10.37 -10.49 1.44
C TYR A 196 10.16 -11.91 1.96
N ALA A 197 10.13 -12.90 1.08
CA ALA A 197 10.01 -14.31 1.46
C ALA A 197 11.19 -14.76 2.35
N VAL A 198 12.43 -14.40 1.98
CA VAL A 198 13.63 -14.70 2.79
C VAL A 198 13.53 -14.07 4.19
N ILE A 199 13.14 -12.79 4.27
CA ILE A 199 12.96 -12.09 5.56
C ILE A 199 11.89 -12.80 6.40
N GLN A 200 10.77 -13.22 5.81
CA GLN A 200 9.71 -13.94 6.54
C GLN A 200 10.20 -15.29 7.08
N VAL A 201 10.93 -16.06 6.29
CA VAL A 201 11.51 -17.34 6.73
C VAL A 201 12.48 -17.11 7.91
N LEU A 202 13.39 -16.15 7.78
CA LEU A 202 14.33 -15.82 8.85
C LEU A 202 13.61 -15.35 10.12
N SER A 203 12.54 -14.57 9.99
CA SER A 203 11.73 -14.11 11.13
C SER A 203 11.05 -15.26 11.85
N VAL A 204 10.47 -16.21 11.11
CA VAL A 204 9.83 -17.41 11.69
C VAL A 204 10.87 -18.27 12.42
N VAL A 205 12.04 -18.49 11.82
CA VAL A 205 13.14 -19.24 12.44
C VAL A 205 13.61 -18.55 13.72
N ALA A 206 13.83 -17.24 13.70
CA ALA A 206 14.24 -16.46 14.88
C ALA A 206 13.21 -16.56 16.01
N VAL A 207 11.92 -16.44 15.71
CA VAL A 207 10.84 -16.61 16.71
C VAL A 207 10.83 -18.03 17.27
N ALA A 208 10.99 -19.05 16.44
CA ALA A 208 11.05 -20.43 16.90
C ALA A 208 12.22 -20.67 17.85
N PHE A 209 13.41 -20.15 17.52
CA PHE A 209 14.58 -20.22 18.41
C PHE A 209 14.34 -19.49 19.74
N MET A 210 13.74 -18.29 19.70
CA MET A 210 13.43 -17.54 20.91
C MET A 210 12.44 -18.30 21.81
N LEU A 211 11.38 -18.88 21.25
CA LEU A 211 10.43 -19.68 22.03
C LEU A 211 11.06 -20.95 22.61
N ALA A 212 11.94 -21.62 21.87
CA ALA A 212 12.68 -22.78 22.37
C ALA A 212 13.60 -22.40 23.53
N ALA A 213 14.32 -21.28 23.44
CA ALA A 213 15.18 -20.78 24.51
C ALA A 213 14.40 -20.45 25.79
N ILE A 214 13.22 -19.80 25.65
CA ILE A 214 12.33 -19.51 26.79
C ILE A 214 11.78 -20.81 27.40
N GLY A 215 11.41 -21.80 26.58
CA GLY A 215 10.97 -23.12 27.07
C GLY A 215 12.05 -23.85 27.88
N MET A 216 13.28 -23.84 27.39
CA MET A 216 14.42 -24.45 28.08
C MET A 216 14.81 -23.73 29.40
N SER A 217 14.56 -22.44 29.48
CA SER A 217 14.86 -21.67 30.72
C SER A 217 13.84 -21.89 31.86
N ARG A 218 12.70 -22.55 31.54
CA ARG A 218 11.62 -22.84 32.50
C ARG A 218 11.58 -24.31 32.97
N SER A 219 12.35 -25.18 32.34
CA SER A 219 12.55 -26.59 32.72
C SER A 219 13.78 -26.74 33.63
#